data_083cd69b4bb9061d1a1a3caf0ed8c795
#
_entry.id   083cd69b4bb9061d1a1a3caf0ed8c795
#
_cell.length_a   1.000
_cell.length_b   1.000
_cell.length_c   1.000
_cell.angle_alpha   90.00
_cell.angle_beta   90.00
_cell.angle_gamma   90.00
#
_symmetry.space_group_name_H-M   'P 1'
#
loop_
_entity.id
_entity.type
_entity.pdbx_description
1 polymer ?
#
loop_
_entity_poly.entity_id
_entity_poly.type
_entity_poly.pdbx_seq_one_letter_code
_entity_poly.pdbx_strand_id
1 'polypeptide(L)'
;MFTITRRNLRGRYLIPDNSVPLHYNIIILPVNGGGKEENIMYQPRVLTIQDISCFGKCSLTVALPIISAMGVETCIMPTAVLSTHTGGFTGYTWRDLTGDMRGIAAHWKSLDLKFDAIYTGYLGSAEQLEIVGEIFRDFGRGAVKLVDPVMGDNGKLYPGFSEEFAAGMAKLCGKADIIVPNLTEAAFMLGIPFEKAPHDESIIKDILVKLTGLGCRIAVLTGIIPDSSRQGVMAYDSATGEFCSYYSKNLDVKFHGTGDVFASAFCGAVAKKKPLPDALKTAVDFTVACIEKSMGDSEHTYGVRFEECLAEIADNRG
;
A
#
# COMPACT_ATOMS: atom_id res chain seq x y z
N MET A 1 28.59 7.55 15.12
CA MET A 1 29.90 7.97 14.57
C MET A 1 30.59 6.69 14.11
N PHE A 2 30.45 6.33 12.84
CA PHE A 2 31.03 5.10 12.29
C PHE A 2 32.42 5.41 11.77
N THR A 3 33.46 4.85 12.39
CA THR A 3 34.86 4.99 11.97
C THR A 3 35.15 3.90 10.94
N ILE A 4 35.25 4.28 9.66
CA ILE A 4 35.73 3.40 8.60
C ILE A 4 37.25 3.49 8.58
N THR A 5 37.94 2.46 9.07
CA THR A 5 39.39 2.35 8.94
C THR A 5 39.75 1.83 7.55
N ARG A 6 40.32 2.69 6.71
CA ARG A 6 40.91 2.28 5.45
C ARG A 6 42.19 1.48 5.69
N ARG A 7 42.24 0.23 5.29
CA ARG A 7 43.49 -0.49 5.01
C ARG A 7 43.42 -1.19 3.65
N ASN A 8 44.27 -0.68 2.75
CA ASN A 8 44.82 -1.32 1.55
C ASN A 8 43.85 -1.85 0.51
N LEU A 9 43.33 -0.93 -0.33
CA LEU A 9 42.93 -1.27 -1.69
C LEU A 9 44.05 -0.87 -2.65
N ARG A 10 44.95 -1.80 -3.00
CA ARG A 10 45.72 -1.73 -4.25
C ARG A 10 44.90 -2.46 -5.31
N GLY A 11 44.02 -1.75 -5.97
CA GLY A 11 43.28 -2.22 -7.14
C GLY A 11 43.22 -1.09 -8.17
N ARG A 12 43.77 -1.33 -9.34
CA ARG A 12 43.69 -0.42 -10.51
C ARG A 12 42.22 -0.25 -10.89
N TYR A 13 41.75 1.00 -10.95
CA TYR A 13 40.47 1.29 -11.58
C TYR A 13 40.62 1.09 -13.09
N LEU A 14 40.11 -0.02 -13.60
CA LEU A 14 39.73 -0.17 -14.99
C LEU A 14 38.24 0.16 -15.05
N ILE A 15 37.87 1.10 -15.91
CA ILE A 15 36.46 1.35 -16.25
C ILE A 15 35.94 0.05 -16.88
N PRO A 16 34.94 -0.64 -16.31
CA PRO A 16 34.49 -1.88 -16.90
C PRO A 16 33.63 -1.58 -18.13
N ASP A 17 33.93 -2.27 -19.21
CA ASP A 17 32.98 -2.62 -20.24
C ASP A 17 31.75 -3.31 -19.61
N ASN A 18 30.56 -3.02 -20.15
CA ASN A 18 29.22 -3.32 -19.61
C ASN A 18 28.87 -4.82 -19.41
N SER A 19 29.81 -5.67 -19.08
CA SER A 19 29.59 -7.14 -19.03
C SER A 19 30.02 -7.86 -17.75
N VAL A 20 30.31 -7.15 -16.65
CA VAL A 20 30.75 -7.82 -15.41
C VAL A 20 29.75 -7.53 -14.26
N PRO A 21 29.13 -8.57 -13.65
CA PRO A 21 28.29 -8.36 -12.47
C PRO A 21 29.17 -7.88 -11.29
N LEU A 22 28.82 -6.74 -10.73
CA LEU A 22 29.41 -6.22 -9.49
C LEU A 22 28.94 -7.08 -8.30
N HIS A 23 29.72 -8.11 -7.95
CA HIS A 23 29.56 -8.79 -6.68
C HIS A 23 30.18 -7.92 -5.57
N TYR A 24 29.36 -7.20 -4.82
CA TYR A 24 29.79 -6.63 -3.56
C TYR A 24 29.85 -7.75 -2.51
N ASN A 25 31.03 -8.34 -2.32
CA ASN A 25 31.29 -9.16 -1.15
C ASN A 25 31.46 -8.22 0.05
N ILE A 26 30.38 -7.98 0.79
CA ILE A 26 30.49 -7.39 2.12
C ILE A 26 31.10 -8.47 3.01
N ILE A 27 32.41 -8.39 3.25
CA ILE A 27 33.09 -9.24 4.24
C ILE A 27 32.68 -8.70 5.62
N ILE A 28 31.70 -9.32 6.24
CA ILE A 28 31.41 -9.13 7.66
C ILE A 28 32.50 -9.88 8.40
N LEU A 29 33.51 -9.16 8.91
CA LEU A 29 34.51 -9.76 9.79
C LEU A 29 33.82 -10.15 11.11
N PRO A 30 33.98 -11.38 11.61
CA PRO A 30 33.44 -11.76 12.89
C PRO A 30 34.07 -10.91 13.98
N VAL A 31 33.24 -10.19 14.73
CA VAL A 31 33.63 -9.55 15.98
C VAL A 31 33.76 -10.67 16.99
N ASN A 32 35.00 -11.05 17.36
CA ASN A 32 35.26 -11.96 18.48
C ASN A 32 34.80 -11.30 19.78
N GLY A 33 33.64 -11.66 20.25
CA GLY A 33 33.06 -11.25 21.53
C GLY A 33 31.98 -12.25 21.93
N GLY A 34 32.21 -12.95 23.03
CA GLY A 34 31.49 -14.07 23.63
C GLY A 34 30.00 -14.21 23.38
N GLY A 35 29.64 -15.37 22.99
CA GLY A 35 28.34 -15.95 22.70
C GLY A 35 27.09 -15.33 23.35
N LYS A 36 26.40 -14.50 22.60
CA LYS A 36 24.94 -14.48 22.47
C LYS A 36 24.69 -14.63 20.98
N GLU A 37 23.96 -15.66 20.57
CA GLU A 37 23.34 -15.69 19.27
C GLU A 37 22.50 -14.41 19.19
N GLU A 38 22.99 -13.40 18.48
CA GLU A 38 22.15 -12.28 18.08
C GLU A 38 21.10 -12.90 17.18
N ASN A 39 19.89 -13.08 17.69
CA ASN A 39 18.70 -13.34 16.89
C ASN A 39 18.63 -12.19 15.88
N ILE A 40 19.12 -12.43 14.66
CA ILE A 40 18.90 -11.50 13.55
C ILE A 40 17.38 -11.43 13.40
N MET A 41 16.79 -10.33 13.90
CA MET A 41 15.35 -10.13 13.78
C MET A 41 15.02 -10.09 12.30
N TYR A 42 14.16 -11.01 11.86
CA TYR A 42 13.65 -11.04 10.49
C TYR A 42 12.96 -9.72 10.18
N GLN A 43 13.41 -9.02 9.13
CA GLN A 43 12.78 -7.81 8.64
C GLN A 43 11.83 -8.17 7.49
N PRO A 44 10.51 -7.97 7.65
CA PRO A 44 9.57 -8.18 6.54
C PRO A 44 9.88 -7.27 5.36
N ARG A 45 9.60 -7.76 4.15
CA ARG A 45 9.77 -7.00 2.90
C ARG A 45 8.45 -6.90 2.15
N VAL A 46 8.08 -5.68 1.78
CA VAL A 46 6.88 -5.38 0.99
C VAL A 46 7.28 -4.87 -0.38
N LEU A 47 6.62 -5.37 -1.43
CA LEU A 47 6.60 -4.76 -2.74
C LEU A 47 5.35 -3.88 -2.85
N THR A 48 5.53 -2.57 -3.09
CA THR A 48 4.41 -1.67 -3.40
C THR A 48 4.45 -1.24 -4.87
N ILE A 49 3.30 -1.34 -5.56
CA ILE A 49 3.12 -1.11 -6.99
C ILE A 49 2.11 0.02 -7.18
N GLN A 50 2.58 1.24 -7.45
CA GLN A 50 1.77 2.45 -7.51
C GLN A 50 2.50 3.53 -8.32
N ASP A 51 1.84 4.66 -8.62
CA ASP A 51 2.50 5.82 -9.22
C ASP A 51 3.40 6.58 -8.23
N ILE A 52 4.29 7.40 -8.78
CA ILE A 52 5.04 8.42 -8.05
C ILE A 52 4.42 9.78 -8.35
N SER A 53 3.72 10.33 -7.38
CA SER A 53 3.30 11.73 -7.38
C SER A 53 4.43 12.59 -6.79
N CYS A 54 5.18 13.33 -7.66
CA CYS A 54 6.36 14.09 -7.23
C CYS A 54 6.03 15.17 -6.20
N PHE A 55 4.86 15.77 -6.31
CA PHE A 55 4.32 16.72 -5.34
C PHE A 55 2.90 16.30 -4.95
N GLY A 56 2.58 16.50 -3.68
CA GLY A 56 1.34 16.04 -3.05
C GLY A 56 1.56 14.72 -2.31
N LYS A 57 0.54 14.29 -1.57
CA LYS A 57 0.67 13.19 -0.61
C LYS A 57 -0.27 12.06 -0.98
N CYS A 58 0.11 11.30 -2.02
CA CYS A 58 -0.58 10.12 -2.53
C CYS A 58 0.41 9.05 -2.97
N SER A 59 -0.07 7.84 -3.08
CA SER A 59 0.61 6.71 -3.72
C SER A 59 2.00 6.40 -3.11
N LEU A 60 3.06 6.17 -3.91
CA LEU A 60 4.38 5.75 -3.41
C LEU A 60 5.02 6.74 -2.45
N THR A 61 4.77 8.05 -2.60
CA THR A 61 5.32 9.07 -1.69
C THR A 61 4.70 9.03 -0.29
N VAL A 62 3.59 8.33 -0.12
CA VAL A 62 2.94 8.01 1.15
C VAL A 62 3.29 6.60 1.60
N ALA A 63 3.16 5.61 0.71
CA ALA A 63 3.34 4.21 1.06
C ALA A 63 4.77 3.90 1.51
N LEU A 64 5.78 4.38 0.79
CA LEU A 64 7.19 4.13 1.10
C LEU A 64 7.57 4.60 2.52
N PRO A 65 7.37 5.87 2.92
CA PRO A 65 7.76 6.34 4.25
C PRO A 65 6.96 5.68 5.37
N ILE A 66 5.65 5.47 5.22
CA ILE A 66 4.81 4.89 6.27
C ILE A 66 5.21 3.43 6.53
N ILE A 67 5.29 2.60 5.49
CA ILE A 67 5.64 1.18 5.63
C ILE A 67 7.07 1.04 6.18
N SER A 68 8.01 1.89 5.69
CA SER A 68 9.40 1.89 6.19
C SER A 68 9.49 2.32 7.65
N ALA A 69 8.72 3.31 8.11
CA ALA A 69 8.67 3.72 9.52
C ALA A 69 8.22 2.59 10.45
N MET A 70 7.38 1.68 9.96
CA MET A 70 6.97 0.48 10.70
C MET A 70 8.07 -0.59 10.82
N GLY A 71 9.26 -0.35 10.27
CA GLY A 71 10.39 -1.28 10.29
C GLY A 71 10.32 -2.36 9.20
N VAL A 72 9.54 -2.16 8.17
CA VAL A 72 9.37 -3.05 7.02
C VAL A 72 10.22 -2.54 5.85
N GLU A 73 11.02 -3.41 5.22
CA GLU A 73 11.74 -3.07 4.00
C GLU A 73 10.74 -2.86 2.86
N THR A 74 10.74 -1.66 2.26
CA THR A 74 9.75 -1.29 1.24
C THR A 74 10.41 -1.18 -0.12
N CYS A 75 10.11 -2.14 -1.01
CA CYS A 75 10.52 -2.12 -2.41
C CYS A 75 9.42 -1.47 -3.25
N ILE A 76 9.79 -0.66 -4.22
CA ILE A 76 8.83 0.08 -5.05
C ILE A 76 8.89 -0.37 -6.50
N MET A 77 7.72 -0.54 -7.14
CA MET A 77 7.57 -0.66 -8.58
C MET A 77 6.67 0.47 -9.08
N PRO A 78 7.25 1.53 -9.65
CA PRO A 78 6.45 2.66 -10.11
C PRO A 78 5.68 2.31 -11.38
N THR A 79 4.38 2.66 -11.39
CA THR A 79 3.48 2.48 -12.55
C THR A 79 3.48 3.70 -13.47
N ALA A 80 3.70 4.88 -12.89
CA ALA A 80 3.84 6.16 -13.60
C ALA A 80 4.62 7.17 -12.73
N VAL A 81 5.08 8.24 -13.34
CA VAL A 81 5.61 9.42 -12.64
C VAL A 81 4.77 10.63 -13.05
N LEU A 82 4.20 11.31 -12.04
CA LEU A 82 3.42 12.52 -12.20
C LEU A 82 4.10 13.69 -11.51
N SER A 83 3.99 14.90 -12.09
CA SER A 83 4.49 16.10 -11.41
C SER A 83 3.73 16.42 -10.12
N THR A 84 2.42 16.12 -10.08
CA THR A 84 1.55 16.16 -8.90
C THR A 84 0.57 15.01 -8.97
N HIS A 85 -0.08 14.64 -7.85
CA HIS A 85 -1.27 13.77 -7.95
C HIS A 85 -2.41 14.49 -8.69
N THR A 86 -3.44 13.72 -9.07
CA THR A 86 -4.54 14.25 -9.90
C THR A 86 -5.66 14.94 -9.11
N GLY A 87 -5.72 14.74 -7.79
CA GLY A 87 -6.76 15.29 -6.93
C GLY A 87 -6.53 16.79 -6.66
N GLY A 88 -7.39 17.65 -7.23
CA GLY A 88 -7.31 19.09 -7.05
C GLY A 88 -6.26 19.82 -7.90
N PHE A 89 -5.40 19.11 -8.63
CA PHE A 89 -4.43 19.71 -9.55
C PHE A 89 -4.82 19.54 -11.00
N THR A 90 -4.42 20.50 -11.85
CA THR A 90 -4.59 20.47 -13.30
C THR A 90 -3.28 20.78 -14.00
N GLY A 91 -3.11 20.33 -15.25
CA GLY A 91 -1.91 20.61 -16.04
C GLY A 91 -0.64 19.84 -15.59
N TYR A 92 -0.82 18.78 -14.80
CA TYR A 92 0.27 17.93 -14.38
C TYR A 92 0.90 17.18 -15.56
N THR A 93 2.19 16.89 -15.45
CA THR A 93 2.88 16.01 -16.41
C THR A 93 2.66 14.54 -15.99
N TRP A 94 2.63 13.67 -17.00
CA TRP A 94 2.44 12.24 -16.82
C TRP A 94 3.47 11.46 -17.65
N ARG A 95 4.21 10.57 -17.00
CA ARG A 95 5.06 9.59 -17.66
C ARG A 95 4.60 8.20 -17.27
N ASP A 96 4.01 7.47 -18.22
CA ASP A 96 3.63 6.07 -18.06
C ASP A 96 4.88 5.18 -18.03
N LEU A 97 4.94 4.23 -17.09
CA LEU A 97 6.02 3.26 -16.91
C LEU A 97 5.56 1.81 -17.14
N THR A 98 4.40 1.60 -17.75
CA THR A 98 3.87 0.26 -18.08
C THR A 98 4.92 -0.59 -18.80
N GLY A 99 5.64 -0.01 -19.77
CA GLY A 99 6.68 -0.68 -20.54
C GLY A 99 7.89 -1.14 -19.72
N ASP A 100 8.14 -0.53 -18.57
CA ASP A 100 9.29 -0.84 -17.69
C ASP A 100 8.97 -1.94 -16.68
N MET A 101 7.70 -2.11 -16.29
CA MET A 101 7.28 -2.99 -15.20
C MET A 101 7.69 -4.45 -15.40
N ARG A 102 7.48 -5.01 -16.59
CA ARG A 102 7.88 -6.40 -16.90
C ARG A 102 9.40 -6.59 -16.86
N GLY A 103 10.17 -5.58 -17.31
CA GLY A 103 11.63 -5.59 -17.25
C GLY A 103 12.14 -5.60 -15.81
N ILE A 104 11.56 -4.75 -14.95
CA ILE A 104 11.86 -4.71 -13.51
C ILE A 104 11.54 -6.06 -12.86
N ALA A 105 10.35 -6.60 -13.11
CA ALA A 105 9.93 -7.90 -12.56
C ALA A 105 10.86 -9.05 -13.01
N ALA A 106 11.24 -9.10 -14.29
CA ALA A 106 12.15 -10.10 -14.81
C ALA A 106 13.53 -10.04 -14.16
N HIS A 107 14.07 -8.84 -13.96
CA HIS A 107 15.33 -8.64 -13.26
C HIS A 107 15.25 -9.12 -11.79
N TRP A 108 14.21 -8.72 -11.05
CA TRP A 108 14.03 -9.17 -9.66
C TRP A 108 13.85 -10.68 -9.53
N LYS A 109 13.18 -11.29 -10.49
CA LYS A 109 13.04 -12.75 -10.55
C LYS A 109 14.40 -13.43 -10.75
N SER A 110 15.31 -12.83 -11.55
CA SER A 110 16.68 -13.34 -11.74
C SER A 110 17.54 -13.25 -10.47
N LEU A 111 17.19 -12.33 -9.57
CA LEU A 111 17.82 -12.16 -8.24
C LEU A 111 17.16 -13.02 -7.14
N ASP A 112 16.15 -13.82 -7.47
CA ASP A 112 15.36 -14.64 -6.55
C ASP A 112 14.77 -13.83 -5.38
N LEU A 113 14.36 -12.58 -5.62
CA LEU A 113 13.76 -11.73 -4.58
C LEU A 113 12.46 -12.35 -4.09
N LYS A 114 12.24 -12.24 -2.76
CA LYS A 114 11.03 -12.68 -2.08
C LYS A 114 10.43 -11.52 -1.31
N PHE A 115 9.10 -11.52 -1.20
CA PHE A 115 8.32 -10.51 -0.50
C PHE A 115 7.39 -11.19 0.51
N ASP A 116 7.09 -10.52 1.62
CA ASP A 116 6.08 -10.96 2.60
C ASP A 116 4.70 -10.43 2.26
N ALA A 117 4.66 -9.27 1.59
CA ALA A 117 3.43 -8.76 1.01
C ALA A 117 3.69 -8.04 -0.32
N ILE A 118 2.67 -8.01 -1.18
CA ILE A 118 2.60 -7.23 -2.41
C ILE A 118 1.38 -6.33 -2.28
N TYR A 119 1.60 -5.02 -2.29
CA TYR A 119 0.56 -4.02 -2.14
C TYR A 119 0.43 -3.19 -3.42
N THR A 120 -0.79 -3.08 -3.96
CA THR A 120 -1.08 -2.23 -5.12
C THR A 120 -1.99 -1.08 -4.73
N GLY A 121 -1.71 0.12 -5.22
CA GLY A 121 -2.61 1.26 -5.20
C GLY A 121 -3.01 1.63 -6.63
N TYR A 122 -2.81 2.90 -7.01
CA TYR A 122 -3.21 3.39 -8.31
C TYR A 122 -2.54 2.64 -9.48
N LEU A 123 -3.37 2.09 -10.37
CA LEU A 123 -3.00 1.43 -11.62
C LEU A 123 -3.72 2.14 -12.78
N GLY A 124 -2.97 2.66 -13.74
CA GLY A 124 -3.49 3.59 -14.75
C GLY A 124 -4.10 2.93 -16.00
N SER A 125 -3.97 1.60 -16.18
CA SER A 125 -4.42 0.94 -17.41
C SER A 125 -4.78 -0.54 -17.21
N ALA A 126 -5.57 -1.10 -18.13
CA ALA A 126 -5.88 -2.53 -18.16
C ALA A 126 -4.61 -3.39 -18.32
N GLU A 127 -3.61 -2.93 -19.06
CA GLU A 127 -2.33 -3.63 -19.19
C GLU A 127 -1.60 -3.72 -17.86
N GLN A 128 -1.63 -2.65 -17.02
CA GLN A 128 -1.05 -2.70 -15.69
C GLN A 128 -1.76 -3.71 -14.78
N LEU A 129 -3.11 -3.86 -14.90
CA LEU A 129 -3.83 -4.92 -14.17
C LEU A 129 -3.35 -6.32 -14.57
N GLU A 130 -3.07 -6.55 -15.85
CA GLU A 130 -2.53 -7.82 -16.34
C GLU A 130 -1.12 -8.08 -15.80
N ILE A 131 -0.23 -7.07 -15.87
CA ILE A 131 1.15 -7.16 -15.37
C ILE A 131 1.16 -7.44 -13.87
N VAL A 132 0.30 -6.79 -13.09
CA VAL A 132 0.18 -7.09 -11.65
C VAL A 132 -0.28 -8.53 -11.41
N GLY A 133 -1.19 -9.05 -12.24
CA GLY A 133 -1.56 -10.45 -12.21
C GLY A 133 -0.39 -11.40 -12.52
N GLU A 134 0.54 -11.00 -13.39
CA GLU A 134 1.79 -11.72 -13.66
C GLU A 134 2.73 -11.66 -12.43
N ILE A 135 2.88 -10.50 -11.82
CA ILE A 135 3.67 -10.29 -10.60
C ILE A 135 3.14 -11.13 -9.44
N PHE A 136 1.81 -11.22 -9.26
CA PHE A 136 1.20 -12.09 -8.25
C PHE A 136 1.53 -13.58 -8.47
N ARG A 137 1.64 -14.04 -9.72
CA ARG A 137 2.07 -15.42 -10.01
C ARG A 137 3.56 -15.62 -9.72
N ASP A 138 4.40 -14.64 -10.05
CA ASP A 138 5.84 -14.77 -9.96
C ASP A 138 6.37 -14.59 -8.53
N PHE A 139 5.79 -13.67 -7.76
CA PHE A 139 6.27 -13.27 -6.43
C PHE A 139 5.27 -13.54 -5.30
N GLY A 140 4.01 -13.87 -5.62
CA GLY A 140 2.94 -14.01 -4.62
C GLY A 140 2.99 -15.31 -3.81
N ARG A 141 3.89 -16.25 -4.12
CA ARG A 141 3.99 -17.49 -3.34
C ARG A 141 4.57 -17.20 -1.96
N GLY A 142 3.74 -17.31 -0.92
CA GLY A 142 4.11 -17.01 0.46
C GLY A 142 3.98 -15.53 0.83
N ALA A 143 3.69 -14.65 -0.13
CA ALA A 143 3.40 -13.25 0.12
C ALA A 143 1.89 -13.01 0.23
N VAL A 144 1.47 -12.09 1.10
CA VAL A 144 0.09 -11.61 1.15
C VAL A 144 -0.11 -10.61 0.01
N LYS A 145 -1.08 -10.86 -0.87
CA LYS A 145 -1.46 -9.96 -1.96
C LYS A 145 -2.57 -9.04 -1.49
N LEU A 146 -2.27 -7.75 -1.34
CA LEU A 146 -3.17 -6.70 -0.91
C LEU A 146 -3.44 -5.75 -2.08
N VAL A 147 -4.71 -5.58 -2.45
CA VAL A 147 -5.14 -4.66 -3.50
C VAL A 147 -5.99 -3.55 -2.90
N ASP A 148 -5.51 -2.31 -3.04
CA ASP A 148 -6.34 -1.11 -2.92
C ASP A 148 -6.82 -0.75 -4.33
N PRO A 149 -8.11 -0.89 -4.64
CA PRO A 149 -8.62 -0.77 -6.00
C PRO A 149 -8.89 0.68 -6.39
N VAL A 150 -7.92 1.56 -6.20
CA VAL A 150 -8.00 3.00 -6.40
C VAL A 150 -8.54 3.35 -7.79
N MET A 151 -9.83 3.71 -7.87
CA MET A 151 -10.48 4.10 -9.13
C MET A 151 -11.64 5.06 -8.98
N GLY A 152 -12.07 5.39 -7.77
CA GLY A 152 -13.22 6.30 -7.60
C GLY A 152 -13.51 6.69 -6.16
N ASP A 153 -14.29 7.75 -6.01
CA ASP A 153 -14.78 8.24 -4.71
C ASP A 153 -16.13 8.98 -4.88
N ASN A 154 -16.92 9.07 -3.80
CA ASN A 154 -18.21 9.78 -3.76
C ASN A 154 -19.19 9.35 -4.86
N GLY A 155 -19.24 8.04 -5.19
CA GLY A 155 -20.12 7.46 -6.17
C GLY A 155 -19.71 7.71 -7.63
N LYS A 156 -18.47 8.13 -7.90
CA LYS A 156 -17.95 8.42 -9.24
C LYS A 156 -16.57 7.84 -9.45
N LEU A 157 -16.35 7.32 -10.66
CA LEU A 157 -15.00 6.98 -11.11
C LEU A 157 -14.16 8.25 -11.28
N TYR A 158 -12.86 8.14 -11.03
CA TYR A 158 -11.91 9.20 -11.34
C TYR A 158 -11.77 9.40 -12.85
N PRO A 159 -11.41 10.60 -13.32
CA PRO A 159 -11.18 10.86 -14.73
C PRO A 159 -10.21 9.86 -15.36
N GLY A 160 -10.58 9.31 -16.50
CA GLY A 160 -9.77 8.33 -17.23
C GLY A 160 -10.13 6.87 -16.93
N PHE A 161 -10.93 6.58 -15.92
CA PHE A 161 -11.41 5.22 -15.66
C PHE A 161 -12.82 4.99 -16.25
N SER A 162 -13.09 3.74 -16.63
CA SER A 162 -14.37 3.29 -17.18
C SER A 162 -14.92 2.10 -16.38
N GLU A 163 -16.16 1.71 -16.68
CA GLU A 163 -16.74 0.49 -16.09
C GLU A 163 -16.00 -0.77 -16.51
N GLU A 164 -15.42 -0.82 -17.72
CA GLU A 164 -14.58 -1.92 -18.16
C GLU A 164 -13.30 -2.02 -17.32
N PHE A 165 -12.69 -0.88 -16.96
CA PHE A 165 -11.57 -0.86 -16.04
C PHE A 165 -11.97 -1.40 -14.67
N ALA A 166 -13.13 -0.96 -14.14
CA ALA A 166 -13.64 -1.45 -12.85
C ALA A 166 -13.90 -2.97 -12.88
N ALA A 167 -14.43 -3.50 -13.97
CA ALA A 167 -14.58 -4.95 -14.17
C ALA A 167 -13.22 -5.68 -14.25
N GLY A 168 -12.20 -5.06 -14.84
CA GLY A 168 -10.82 -5.55 -14.83
C GLY A 168 -10.21 -5.56 -13.43
N MET A 169 -10.43 -4.48 -12.66
CA MET A 169 -10.00 -4.35 -11.27
C MET A 169 -10.67 -5.41 -10.38
N ALA A 170 -11.96 -5.66 -10.55
CA ALA A 170 -12.67 -6.74 -9.83
C ALA A 170 -12.03 -8.11 -10.08
N LYS A 171 -11.58 -8.39 -11.31
CA LYS A 171 -10.83 -9.63 -11.63
C LYS A 171 -9.46 -9.69 -10.97
N LEU A 172 -8.77 -8.56 -10.84
CA LEU A 172 -7.49 -8.49 -10.12
C LEU A 172 -7.72 -8.70 -8.62
N CYS A 173 -8.74 -8.04 -8.03
CA CYS A 173 -9.15 -8.23 -6.64
C CYS A 173 -9.47 -9.70 -6.32
N GLY A 174 -10.07 -10.43 -7.25
CA GLY A 174 -10.32 -11.87 -7.12
C GLY A 174 -9.06 -12.75 -7.08
N LYS A 175 -7.88 -12.21 -7.39
CA LYS A 175 -6.57 -12.89 -7.27
C LYS A 175 -5.80 -12.47 -6.02
N ALA A 176 -6.31 -11.50 -5.27
CA ALA A 176 -5.71 -11.01 -4.04
C ALA A 176 -6.10 -11.88 -2.84
N ASP A 177 -5.35 -11.76 -1.75
CA ASP A 177 -5.72 -12.33 -0.46
C ASP A 177 -6.58 -11.34 0.32
N ILE A 178 -6.27 -10.04 0.22
CA ILE A 178 -6.96 -8.94 0.89
C ILE A 178 -7.27 -7.84 -0.12
N ILE A 179 -8.47 -7.26 -0.05
CA ILE A 179 -8.84 -6.06 -0.80
C ILE A 179 -9.33 -4.96 0.14
N VAL A 180 -9.10 -3.68 -0.22
CA VAL A 180 -9.36 -2.54 0.66
C VAL A 180 -10.18 -1.44 -0.03
N PRO A 181 -11.31 -1.78 -0.70
CA PRO A 181 -12.11 -0.77 -1.40
C PRO A 181 -12.79 0.21 -0.45
N ASN A 182 -13.06 1.41 -0.97
CA ASN A 182 -14.12 2.25 -0.44
C ASN A 182 -15.49 1.84 -1.02
N LEU A 183 -16.59 2.43 -0.54
CA LEU A 183 -17.94 2.08 -0.99
C LEU A 183 -18.19 2.38 -2.48
N THR A 184 -17.53 3.39 -3.06
CA THR A 184 -17.64 3.69 -4.49
C THR A 184 -17.01 2.57 -5.32
N GLU A 185 -15.82 2.18 -4.97
CA GLU A 185 -15.07 1.12 -5.64
C GLU A 185 -15.80 -0.23 -5.52
N ALA A 186 -16.32 -0.53 -4.33
CA ALA A 186 -17.14 -1.71 -4.10
C ALA A 186 -18.39 -1.70 -5.00
N ALA A 187 -19.08 -0.57 -5.12
CA ALA A 187 -20.26 -0.44 -5.95
C ALA A 187 -19.95 -0.71 -7.43
N PHE A 188 -18.87 -0.12 -7.97
CA PHE A 188 -18.48 -0.34 -9.36
C PHE A 188 -17.98 -1.77 -9.62
N MET A 189 -17.20 -2.36 -8.71
CA MET A 189 -16.72 -3.75 -8.86
C MET A 189 -17.85 -4.78 -8.83
N LEU A 190 -18.90 -4.52 -8.03
CA LEU A 190 -20.03 -5.43 -7.86
C LEU A 190 -21.21 -5.11 -8.81
N GLY A 191 -21.19 -3.98 -9.51
CA GLY A 191 -22.31 -3.53 -10.32
C GLY A 191 -23.58 -3.24 -9.50
N ILE A 192 -23.43 -2.71 -8.28
CA ILE A 192 -24.53 -2.35 -7.37
C ILE A 192 -24.62 -0.83 -7.18
N PRO A 193 -25.77 -0.31 -6.73
CA PRO A 193 -25.91 1.09 -6.39
C PRO A 193 -24.91 1.53 -5.30
N PHE A 194 -24.42 2.77 -5.41
CA PHE A 194 -23.60 3.38 -4.37
C PHE A 194 -24.42 3.73 -3.14
N GLU A 195 -23.99 3.23 -1.99
CA GLU A 195 -24.60 3.53 -0.70
C GLU A 195 -24.12 4.85 -0.14
N LYS A 196 -25.07 5.68 0.33
CA LYS A 196 -24.78 6.96 0.97
C LYS A 196 -24.88 6.85 2.48
N ALA A 197 -24.06 7.63 3.18
CA ALA A 197 -24.16 7.74 4.63
C ALA A 197 -25.52 8.34 5.09
N PRO A 198 -26.02 7.95 6.28
CA PRO A 198 -25.46 6.96 7.19
C PRO A 198 -25.61 5.52 6.64
N HIS A 199 -24.61 4.66 6.89
CA HIS A 199 -24.55 3.32 6.34
C HIS A 199 -25.16 2.29 7.30
N ASP A 200 -26.11 1.51 6.81
CA ASP A 200 -26.68 0.39 7.55
C ASP A 200 -25.68 -0.78 7.64
N GLU A 201 -25.48 -1.31 8.85
CA GLU A 201 -24.52 -2.37 9.09
C GLU A 201 -24.84 -3.65 8.32
N SER A 202 -26.14 -3.97 8.12
CA SER A 202 -26.55 -5.16 7.40
C SER A 202 -26.22 -5.07 5.91
N ILE A 203 -26.35 -3.87 5.32
CA ILE A 203 -25.98 -3.59 3.93
C ILE A 203 -24.45 -3.69 3.77
N ILE A 204 -23.69 -3.12 4.71
CA ILE A 204 -22.23 -3.20 4.70
C ILE A 204 -21.74 -4.64 4.77
N LYS A 205 -22.35 -5.46 5.64
CA LYS A 205 -22.03 -6.90 5.74
C LYS A 205 -22.35 -7.65 4.44
N ASP A 206 -23.47 -7.37 3.80
CA ASP A 206 -23.84 -7.97 2.51
C ASP A 206 -22.84 -7.61 1.41
N ILE A 207 -22.44 -6.34 1.32
CA ILE A 207 -21.40 -5.87 0.39
C ILE A 207 -20.07 -6.61 0.62
N LEU A 208 -19.63 -6.73 1.87
CA LEU A 208 -18.38 -7.43 2.23
C LEU A 208 -18.39 -8.90 1.81
N VAL A 209 -19.51 -9.60 2.04
CA VAL A 209 -19.67 -10.98 1.60
C VAL A 209 -19.63 -11.08 0.06
N LYS A 210 -20.30 -10.18 -0.65
CA LYS A 210 -20.24 -10.13 -2.12
C LYS A 210 -18.84 -9.84 -2.65
N LEU A 211 -18.08 -8.95 -1.99
CA LEU A 211 -16.69 -8.66 -2.36
C LEU A 211 -15.80 -9.90 -2.23
N THR A 212 -15.92 -10.68 -1.15
CA THR A 212 -15.15 -11.93 -1.05
C THR A 212 -15.59 -12.98 -2.08
N GLY A 213 -16.83 -12.89 -2.56
CA GLY A 213 -17.33 -13.68 -3.70
C GLY A 213 -16.60 -13.44 -5.02
N LEU A 214 -15.84 -12.34 -5.16
CA LEU A 214 -14.92 -12.12 -6.29
C LEU A 214 -13.73 -13.09 -6.30
N GLY A 215 -13.38 -13.67 -5.12
CA GLY A 215 -12.29 -14.65 -4.99
C GLY A 215 -11.24 -14.31 -3.92
N CYS A 216 -11.21 -13.09 -3.36
CA CYS A 216 -10.33 -12.73 -2.26
C CYS A 216 -10.80 -13.38 -0.94
N ARG A 217 -9.87 -13.61 -0.01
CA ARG A 217 -10.21 -14.14 1.31
C ARG A 217 -10.79 -13.07 2.22
N ILE A 218 -10.17 -11.90 2.26
CA ILE A 218 -10.55 -10.83 3.18
C ILE A 218 -10.94 -9.58 2.37
N ALA A 219 -12.11 -9.03 2.66
CA ALA A 219 -12.52 -7.72 2.17
C ALA A 219 -12.58 -6.73 3.34
N VAL A 220 -12.01 -5.55 3.16
CA VAL A 220 -12.03 -4.44 4.12
C VAL A 220 -12.71 -3.25 3.46
N LEU A 221 -13.91 -2.89 3.85
CA LEU A 221 -14.56 -1.66 3.41
C LEU A 221 -14.11 -0.48 4.25
N THR A 222 -13.67 0.58 3.57
CA THR A 222 -13.21 1.84 4.18
C THR A 222 -14.26 2.95 4.04
N GLY A 223 -14.14 3.99 4.85
CA GLY A 223 -15.00 5.15 4.78
C GLY A 223 -16.44 4.90 5.26
N ILE A 224 -16.66 3.91 6.12
CA ILE A 224 -17.99 3.60 6.66
C ILE A 224 -18.37 4.63 7.72
N ILE A 225 -19.53 5.25 7.58
CA ILE A 225 -20.11 6.26 8.49
C ILE A 225 -21.45 5.72 8.97
N PRO A 226 -21.51 4.97 10.08
CA PRO A 226 -22.76 4.41 10.58
C PRO A 226 -23.69 5.48 11.17
N ASP A 227 -23.11 6.58 11.68
CA ASP A 227 -23.83 7.73 12.22
C ASP A 227 -22.96 9.00 12.14
N SER A 228 -23.51 10.15 12.52
CA SER A 228 -22.82 11.45 12.44
C SER A 228 -21.56 11.54 13.32
N SER A 229 -21.41 10.68 14.32
CA SER A 229 -20.31 10.74 15.30
C SER A 229 -19.14 9.81 14.99
N ARG A 230 -19.37 8.77 14.17
CA ARG A 230 -18.39 7.71 13.93
C ARG A 230 -18.10 7.50 12.46
N GLN A 231 -16.84 7.25 12.18
CA GLN A 231 -16.33 6.81 10.86
C GLN A 231 -15.27 5.74 11.08
N GLY A 232 -15.18 4.78 10.16
CA GLY A 232 -14.17 3.74 10.27
C GLY A 232 -14.23 2.72 9.15
N VAL A 233 -13.94 1.48 9.51
CA VAL A 233 -13.81 0.35 8.58
C VAL A 233 -14.54 -0.87 9.13
N MET A 234 -14.95 -1.75 8.22
CA MET A 234 -15.41 -3.10 8.55
C MET A 234 -14.75 -4.10 7.60
N ALA A 235 -14.38 -5.24 8.12
CA ALA A 235 -13.78 -6.33 7.38
C ALA A 235 -14.58 -7.62 7.56
N TYR A 236 -14.46 -8.50 6.56
CA TYR A 236 -14.97 -9.86 6.57
C TYR A 236 -13.90 -10.83 6.12
N ASP A 237 -13.64 -11.88 6.90
CA ASP A 237 -12.78 -13.01 6.53
C ASP A 237 -13.65 -14.21 6.14
N SER A 238 -13.69 -14.52 4.84
CA SER A 238 -14.50 -15.62 4.30
C SER A 238 -14.02 -17.01 4.76
N ALA A 239 -12.77 -17.15 5.23
CA ALA A 239 -12.27 -18.41 5.73
C ALA A 239 -12.78 -18.74 7.15
N THR A 240 -13.07 -17.74 7.98
CA THR A 240 -13.62 -17.90 9.33
C THR A 240 -15.11 -17.59 9.41
N GLY A 241 -15.64 -16.81 8.45
CA GLY A 241 -17.00 -16.28 8.48
C GLY A 241 -17.18 -15.12 9.47
N GLU A 242 -16.08 -14.55 9.96
CA GLU A 242 -16.10 -13.50 10.98
C GLU A 242 -16.06 -12.11 10.39
N PHE A 243 -16.84 -11.20 11.00
CA PHE A 243 -16.76 -9.76 10.75
C PHE A 243 -16.00 -9.10 11.89
N CYS A 244 -15.17 -8.12 11.55
CA CYS A 244 -14.57 -7.22 12.53
C CYS A 244 -14.66 -5.79 12.02
N SER A 245 -14.81 -4.82 12.94
CA SER A 245 -14.89 -3.41 12.62
C SER A 245 -14.08 -2.60 13.60
N TYR A 246 -13.58 -1.45 13.13
CA TYR A 246 -12.96 -0.47 13.99
C TYR A 246 -13.41 0.93 13.57
N TYR A 247 -13.96 1.67 14.52
CA TYR A 247 -14.49 3.01 14.31
C TYR A 247 -13.78 4.02 15.21
N SER A 248 -13.53 5.21 14.66
CA SER A 248 -13.08 6.39 15.36
C SER A 248 -14.12 7.49 15.25
N LYS A 249 -13.86 8.65 15.82
CA LYS A 249 -14.73 9.83 15.67
C LYS A 249 -14.78 10.27 14.21
N ASN A 250 -15.94 10.68 13.75
CA ASN A 250 -16.11 11.33 12.46
C ASN A 250 -15.62 12.77 12.54
N LEU A 251 -14.58 13.11 11.79
CA LEU A 251 -13.98 14.44 11.81
C LEU A 251 -14.64 15.41 10.81
N ASP A 252 -15.56 14.91 9.97
CA ASP A 252 -16.28 15.68 8.94
C ASP A 252 -15.37 16.57 8.06
N VAL A 253 -14.15 16.06 7.78
CA VAL A 253 -13.17 16.71 6.91
C VAL A 253 -12.70 15.70 5.86
N LYS A 254 -12.32 16.20 4.69
CA LYS A 254 -11.82 15.39 3.59
C LYS A 254 -10.45 15.88 3.17
N PHE A 255 -9.50 14.95 3.10
CA PHE A 255 -8.17 15.18 2.56
C PHE A 255 -7.87 14.17 1.46
N HIS A 256 -7.10 14.58 0.46
CA HIS A 256 -6.54 13.65 -0.51
C HIS A 256 -5.52 12.70 0.15
N GLY A 257 -5.40 11.48 -0.34
CA GLY A 257 -4.40 10.51 0.09
C GLY A 257 -4.68 9.81 1.43
N THR A 258 -5.83 10.05 2.09
CA THR A 258 -6.18 9.35 3.34
C THR A 258 -6.38 7.84 3.13
N GLY A 259 -6.84 7.43 1.94
CA GLY A 259 -6.89 6.02 1.53
C GLY A 259 -5.49 5.40 1.48
N ASP A 260 -4.54 6.09 0.82
CA ASP A 260 -3.14 5.64 0.75
C ASP A 260 -2.49 5.53 2.14
N VAL A 261 -2.78 6.50 3.04
CA VAL A 261 -2.29 6.46 4.44
C VAL A 261 -2.82 5.24 5.17
N PHE A 262 -4.13 5.00 5.08
CA PHE A 262 -4.77 3.83 5.71
C PHE A 262 -4.20 2.52 5.14
N ALA A 263 -4.22 2.36 3.82
CA ALA A 263 -3.81 1.12 3.17
C ALA A 263 -2.31 0.83 3.39
N SER A 264 -1.46 1.87 3.45
CA SER A 264 -0.03 1.72 3.76
C SER A 264 0.21 1.26 5.19
N ALA A 265 -0.44 1.87 6.18
CA ALA A 265 -0.35 1.47 7.59
C ALA A 265 -0.91 0.06 7.80
N PHE A 266 -2.03 -0.26 7.14
CA PHE A 266 -2.63 -1.59 7.16
C PHE A 266 -1.70 -2.63 6.53
N CYS A 267 -1.12 -2.35 5.36
CA CYS A 267 -0.15 -3.22 4.71
C CYS A 267 1.07 -3.50 5.59
N GLY A 268 1.65 -2.47 6.21
CA GLY A 268 2.76 -2.64 7.15
C GLY A 268 2.40 -3.54 8.33
N ALA A 269 1.20 -3.39 8.90
CA ALA A 269 0.71 -4.23 9.99
C ALA A 269 0.51 -5.69 9.55
N VAL A 270 -0.07 -5.91 8.35
CA VAL A 270 -0.25 -7.23 7.74
C VAL A 270 1.11 -7.91 7.47
N ALA A 271 2.08 -7.18 6.90
CA ALA A 271 3.42 -7.70 6.65
C ALA A 271 4.12 -8.12 7.96
N LYS A 272 3.86 -7.44 9.07
CA LYS A 272 4.28 -7.80 10.43
C LYS A 272 3.44 -8.90 11.07
N LYS A 273 2.48 -9.49 10.33
CA LYS A 273 1.60 -10.58 10.77
C LYS A 273 0.74 -10.23 11.99
N LYS A 274 0.37 -8.94 12.15
CA LYS A 274 -0.60 -8.54 13.18
C LYS A 274 -1.97 -9.19 12.91
N PRO A 275 -2.71 -9.59 13.94
CA PRO A 275 -4.10 -10.02 13.79
C PRO A 275 -4.93 -8.95 13.05
N LEU A 276 -5.93 -9.37 12.27
CA LEU A 276 -6.74 -8.46 11.46
C LEU A 276 -7.35 -7.30 12.28
N PRO A 277 -7.95 -7.51 13.47
CA PRO A 277 -8.46 -6.41 14.28
C PRO A 277 -7.38 -5.38 14.68
N ASP A 278 -6.18 -5.85 15.03
CA ASP A 278 -5.06 -4.99 15.42
C ASP A 278 -4.49 -4.21 14.22
N ALA A 279 -4.47 -4.85 13.04
CA ALA A 279 -4.07 -4.19 11.81
C ALA A 279 -5.05 -3.07 11.41
N LEU A 280 -6.37 -3.32 11.51
CA LEU A 280 -7.40 -2.30 11.29
C LEU A 280 -7.28 -1.15 12.28
N LYS A 281 -7.13 -1.46 13.57
CA LYS A 281 -6.93 -0.44 14.62
C LYS A 281 -5.69 0.41 14.31
N THR A 282 -4.55 -0.21 14.02
CA THR A 282 -3.30 0.50 13.68
C THR A 282 -3.50 1.47 12.53
N ALA A 283 -4.16 1.01 11.46
CA ALA A 283 -4.37 1.82 10.26
C ALA A 283 -5.35 2.99 10.48
N VAL A 284 -6.47 2.74 11.17
CA VAL A 284 -7.47 3.79 11.46
C VAL A 284 -6.90 4.83 12.41
N ASP A 285 -6.28 4.41 13.52
CA ASP A 285 -5.72 5.34 14.51
C ASP A 285 -4.65 6.25 13.89
N PHE A 286 -3.75 5.66 13.09
CA PHE A 286 -2.73 6.43 12.38
C PHE A 286 -3.33 7.42 11.38
N THR A 287 -4.33 6.99 10.59
CA THR A 287 -5.01 7.87 9.62
C THR A 287 -5.71 9.03 10.34
N VAL A 288 -6.41 8.76 11.44
CA VAL A 288 -7.08 9.78 12.23
C VAL A 288 -6.09 10.78 12.83
N ALA A 289 -4.96 10.30 13.37
CA ALA A 289 -3.90 11.18 13.88
C ALA A 289 -3.37 12.11 12.77
N CYS A 290 -3.13 11.59 11.56
CA CYS A 290 -2.70 12.39 10.42
C CYS A 290 -3.73 13.45 10.01
N ILE A 291 -5.03 13.10 10.03
CA ILE A 291 -6.11 14.04 9.74
C ILE A 291 -6.16 15.15 10.81
N GLU A 292 -6.09 14.78 12.08
CA GLU A 292 -6.11 15.75 13.20
C GLU A 292 -4.96 16.74 13.13
N LYS A 293 -3.75 16.29 12.78
CA LYS A 293 -2.57 17.16 12.56
C LYS A 293 -2.74 18.11 11.39
N SER A 294 -3.60 17.75 10.44
CA SER A 294 -3.83 18.53 9.22
C SER A 294 -5.01 19.50 9.35
N MET A 295 -5.85 19.34 10.39
CA MET A 295 -7.01 20.21 10.60
C MET A 295 -6.60 21.65 10.83
N GLY A 296 -7.27 22.57 10.09
CA GLY A 296 -6.98 24.01 10.20
C GLY A 296 -5.79 24.48 9.35
N ASP A 297 -5.06 23.58 8.68
CA ASP A 297 -4.00 23.93 7.76
C ASP A 297 -4.57 24.21 6.37
N SER A 298 -4.67 25.50 6.00
CA SER A 298 -5.17 25.91 4.69
C SER A 298 -4.12 25.86 3.57
N GLU A 299 -2.83 25.68 3.92
CA GLU A 299 -1.75 25.65 2.94
C GLU A 299 -1.51 24.25 2.38
N HIS A 300 -1.76 23.18 3.17
CA HIS A 300 -1.52 21.80 2.79
C HIS A 300 -2.80 21.06 2.38
N THR A 301 -3.60 21.67 1.48
CA THR A 301 -4.86 21.06 0.99
C THR A 301 -4.64 19.83 0.11
N TYR A 302 -3.41 19.56 -0.30
CA TYR A 302 -2.99 18.47 -1.19
C TYR A 302 -2.68 17.14 -0.48
N GLY A 303 -2.99 17.01 0.80
CA GLY A 303 -2.86 15.77 1.56
C GLY A 303 -2.63 15.98 3.05
N VAL A 304 -2.63 14.90 3.82
CA VAL A 304 -2.46 14.95 5.27
C VAL A 304 -0.99 15.06 5.69
N ARG A 305 -0.72 15.65 6.85
CA ARG A 305 0.62 15.82 7.44
C ARG A 305 1.09 14.54 8.15
N PHE A 306 1.16 13.43 7.41
CA PHE A 306 1.50 12.12 7.95
C PHE A 306 2.94 12.05 8.48
N GLU A 307 3.84 12.90 7.96
CA GLU A 307 5.25 12.94 8.38
C GLU A 307 5.40 13.24 9.88
N GLU A 308 4.52 14.05 10.44
CA GLU A 308 4.53 14.38 11.86
C GLU A 308 4.05 13.22 12.76
N CYS A 309 3.33 12.25 12.17
CA CYS A 309 2.81 11.08 12.86
C CYS A 309 3.71 9.84 12.71
N LEU A 310 4.77 9.87 11.87
CA LEU A 310 5.60 8.69 11.61
C LEU A 310 6.25 8.10 12.87
N ALA A 311 6.56 8.93 13.86
CA ALA A 311 7.09 8.44 15.14
C ALA A 311 6.07 7.55 15.88
N GLU A 312 4.80 7.91 15.85
CA GLU A 312 3.72 7.17 16.54
C GLU A 312 3.52 5.77 15.95
N ILE A 313 3.62 5.63 14.62
CA ILE A 313 3.50 4.31 13.98
C ILE A 313 4.79 3.48 14.11
N ALA A 314 5.94 4.14 14.26
CA ALA A 314 7.22 3.49 14.49
C ALA A 314 7.31 2.85 15.89
N ASP A 315 6.75 3.47 16.91
CA ASP A 315 6.77 2.99 18.30
C ASP A 315 5.88 1.75 18.51
N ASN A 316 4.93 1.49 17.61
CA ASN A 316 4.13 0.26 17.58
C ASN A 316 4.95 -0.98 17.09
N ARG A 317 6.26 -1.03 17.39
CA ARG A 317 7.15 -2.15 17.01
C ARG A 317 7.04 -3.38 17.93
N GLY A 318 6.07 -3.39 18.83
CA GLY A 318 5.79 -4.50 19.73
C GLY A 318 5.04 -5.66 19.07
#